data_5d0ec9f8a5f7f30f35266163cf2f52fd
#
_entry.id   5d0ec9f8a5f7f30f35266163cf2f52fd
#
_cell.length_a   1.000
_cell.length_b   1.000
_cell.length_c   1.000
_cell.angle_alpha   90.00
_cell.angle_beta   90.00
_cell.angle_gamma   90.00
#
_symmetry.space_group_name_H-M   'P 1'
#
loop_
_entity.id
_entity.type
_entity.pdbx_description
1 polymer ?
#
loop_
_entity_poly.entity_id
_entity_poly.type
_entity_poly.pdbx_seq_one_letter_code
_entity_poly.pdbx_strand_id
1 'polypeptide(L)'
;TNWLAIKMTFAPIEFIGIKRWHLGWQGIIPSKSGKMAGIVVDNSLAKLATLSELFRELEPEKIAAHISQNVALRLEEYIDEIMIERNAVLWENLPIMVRNRIYARARRQLPEILDNIVDDMAENIEQLIDLKAMVVRLMQEDKSLVVRVFQQVGHAELKFVVNSGAGFGFLFGLVQVLVYALYPTNWLLPVFGFAVGYLTNWLALNVIFRPVEPMWLGPFCVHGLFMRRKTEVADTFADFCTRDIINLSNLMTEVMAGPQAHRSKAMIKRHLRPLLESGVVRAAIQIGMGAEGYANLKSRVADKALEMSLQSVNDVSFSRERSGVIQRMLSQRMAAMSNTEFQQLLRPAFKEDEWILIMLGAALGALAGVAQLFLVGFY
;
A
#
# COMPACT_ATOMS: atom_id res chain seq x y z
N THR A 1 12.73 -8.47 -27.57
CA THR A 1 11.71 -7.40 -27.51
C THR A 1 10.93 -7.46 -26.21
N ASN A 2 10.26 -8.58 -25.82
CA ASN A 2 9.38 -8.68 -24.64
C ASN A 2 10.07 -8.35 -23.31
N TRP A 3 11.30 -8.84 -23.07
CA TRP A 3 12.08 -8.49 -21.89
C TRP A 3 12.31 -6.96 -21.78
N LEU A 4 12.64 -6.32 -22.89
CA LEU A 4 12.85 -4.87 -22.92
C LEU A 4 11.54 -4.12 -22.67
N ALA A 5 10.44 -4.57 -23.28
CA ALA A 5 9.11 -3.98 -23.07
C ALA A 5 8.69 -4.03 -21.60
N ILE A 6 8.87 -5.19 -20.93
CA ILE A 6 8.59 -5.31 -19.48
C ILE A 6 9.53 -4.42 -18.67
N LYS A 7 10.82 -4.38 -18.99
CA LYS A 7 11.75 -3.50 -18.28
C LYS A 7 11.36 -2.03 -18.40
N MET A 8 10.94 -1.59 -19.58
CA MET A 8 10.45 -0.23 -19.82
C MET A 8 9.12 0.08 -19.11
N THR A 9 8.31 -0.94 -18.83
CA THR A 9 7.06 -0.79 -18.07
C THR A 9 7.33 -0.44 -16.59
N PHE A 10 8.36 -1.01 -15.99
CA PHE A 10 8.64 -0.88 -14.56
C PHE A 10 9.82 0.05 -14.22
N ALA A 11 10.70 0.36 -15.17
CA ALA A 11 11.90 1.13 -14.95
C ALA A 11 12.15 2.19 -16.04
N PRO A 12 12.79 3.29 -15.67
CA PRO A 12 13.22 3.69 -14.32
C PRO A 12 12.03 4.12 -13.43
N ILE A 13 12.18 4.02 -12.10
CA ILE A 13 11.13 4.42 -11.15
C ILE A 13 10.94 5.93 -11.19
N GLU A 14 12.03 6.69 -11.19
CA GLU A 14 12.00 8.14 -11.33
C GLU A 14 12.23 8.55 -12.78
N PHE A 15 11.71 9.72 -13.14
CA PHE A 15 11.87 10.26 -14.49
C PHE A 15 13.35 10.58 -14.77
N ILE A 16 13.88 9.99 -15.82
CA ILE A 16 15.23 10.26 -16.33
C ILE A 16 15.13 11.06 -17.63
N GLY A 17 15.60 12.28 -17.62
CA GLY A 17 15.59 13.15 -18.80
C GLY A 17 15.47 14.63 -18.46
N ILE A 18 15.26 15.44 -19.50
CA ILE A 18 15.14 16.91 -19.40
C ILE A 18 13.68 17.27 -19.20
N LYS A 19 13.26 17.51 -17.93
CA LYS A 19 11.87 17.84 -17.56
C LYS A 19 11.30 19.04 -18.37
N ARG A 20 12.12 20.04 -18.65
CA ARG A 20 11.69 21.27 -19.36
C ARG A 20 11.17 21.00 -20.78
N TRP A 21 11.68 19.97 -21.45
CA TRP A 21 11.31 19.64 -22.83
C TRP A 21 10.53 18.32 -22.92
N HIS A 22 10.14 17.74 -21.80
CA HIS A 22 9.49 16.43 -21.73
C HIS A 22 10.25 15.33 -22.49
N LEU A 23 11.57 15.51 -22.68
CA LEU A 23 12.45 14.54 -23.30
C LEU A 23 13.06 13.66 -22.24
N GLY A 24 12.56 12.43 -22.15
CA GLY A 24 13.03 11.46 -21.16
C GLY A 24 12.10 10.28 -21.06
N TRP A 25 12.40 9.41 -20.12
CA TRP A 25 11.63 8.20 -19.88
C TRP A 25 11.42 7.97 -18.38
N GLN A 26 10.23 7.51 -18.05
CA GLN A 26 9.88 6.92 -16.77
C GLN A 26 9.08 5.65 -17.06
N GLY A 27 9.23 4.62 -16.24
CA GLY A 27 8.44 3.42 -16.37
C GLY A 27 6.94 3.72 -16.37
N ILE A 28 6.17 2.99 -17.15
CA ILE A 28 4.72 3.24 -17.33
C ILE A 28 4.00 3.14 -15.99
N ILE A 29 4.25 2.08 -15.23
CA ILE A 29 3.62 1.84 -13.92
C ILE A 29 4.00 2.92 -12.89
N PRO A 30 5.28 3.24 -12.64
CA PRO A 30 5.62 4.30 -11.69
C PRO A 30 5.15 5.69 -12.11
N SER A 31 5.02 5.98 -13.41
CA SER A 31 4.51 7.27 -13.89
C SER A 31 3.03 7.50 -13.53
N LYS A 32 2.27 6.41 -13.32
CA LYS A 32 0.83 6.42 -13.00
C LYS A 32 0.55 5.89 -11.58
N SER A 33 1.53 5.94 -10.68
CA SER A 33 1.45 5.36 -9.34
C SER A 33 0.17 5.71 -8.57
N GLY A 34 -0.24 6.98 -8.55
CA GLY A 34 -1.46 7.40 -7.88
C GLY A 34 -2.74 6.84 -8.50
N LYS A 35 -2.82 6.75 -9.83
CA LYS A 35 -3.96 6.13 -10.54
C LYS A 35 -4.03 4.64 -10.25
N MET A 36 -2.89 3.95 -10.32
CA MET A 36 -2.80 2.52 -10.01
C MET A 36 -3.16 2.21 -8.56
N ALA A 37 -2.71 3.05 -7.62
CA ALA A 37 -3.08 2.97 -6.22
C ALA A 37 -4.61 3.05 -6.04
N GLY A 38 -5.25 4.03 -6.67
CA GLY A 38 -6.71 4.17 -6.64
C GLY A 38 -7.44 2.94 -7.18
N ILE A 39 -6.99 2.39 -8.30
CA ILE A 39 -7.56 1.17 -8.89
C ILE A 39 -7.41 -0.03 -7.93
N VAL A 40 -6.26 -0.19 -7.30
CA VAL A 40 -6.01 -1.27 -6.31
C VAL A 40 -6.95 -1.12 -5.12
N VAL A 41 -7.13 0.08 -4.59
CA VAL A 41 -8.06 0.29 -3.47
C VAL A 41 -9.50 0.01 -3.88
N ASP A 42 -9.99 0.65 -4.95
CA ASP A 42 -11.40 0.57 -5.35
C ASP A 42 -11.81 -0.84 -5.80
N ASN A 43 -10.94 -1.55 -6.51
CA ASN A 43 -11.26 -2.86 -7.07
C ASN A 43 -10.82 -4.03 -6.20
N SER A 44 -9.81 -3.84 -5.34
CA SER A 44 -9.26 -4.92 -4.54
C SER A 44 -9.58 -4.74 -3.06
N LEU A 45 -8.97 -3.78 -2.38
CA LEU A 45 -9.08 -3.66 -0.93
C LEU A 45 -10.51 -3.41 -0.46
N ALA A 46 -11.23 -2.46 -1.08
CA ALA A 46 -12.60 -2.11 -0.70
C ALA A 46 -13.61 -3.26 -0.89
N LYS A 47 -13.33 -4.21 -1.78
CA LYS A 47 -14.16 -5.40 -1.98
C LYS A 47 -13.81 -6.55 -1.02
N LEU A 48 -12.60 -6.56 -0.48
CA LEU A 48 -12.13 -7.60 0.41
C LEU A 48 -12.57 -7.39 1.85
N ALA A 49 -12.47 -6.15 2.34
CA ALA A 49 -12.85 -5.80 3.70
C ALA A 49 -13.10 -4.29 3.84
N THR A 50 -13.98 -3.92 4.75
CA THR A 50 -14.12 -2.54 5.21
C THR A 50 -12.97 -2.18 6.15
N LEU A 51 -12.70 -0.88 6.29
CA LEU A 51 -11.67 -0.42 7.23
C LEU A 51 -12.01 -0.79 8.68
N SER A 52 -13.30 -0.78 9.03
CA SER A 52 -13.79 -1.20 10.34
C SER A 52 -13.51 -2.68 10.60
N GLU A 53 -13.73 -3.56 9.61
CA GLU A 53 -13.37 -4.98 9.73
C GLU A 53 -11.86 -5.17 9.91
N LEU A 54 -11.05 -4.48 9.08
CA LEU A 54 -9.59 -4.56 9.17
C LEU A 54 -9.08 -4.11 10.55
N PHE A 55 -9.64 -3.03 11.08
CA PHE A 55 -9.22 -2.52 12.40
C PHE A 55 -9.64 -3.43 13.55
N ARG A 56 -10.82 -4.03 13.48
CA ARG A 56 -11.27 -5.02 14.48
C ARG A 56 -10.42 -6.27 14.49
N GLU A 57 -9.96 -6.73 13.33
CA GLU A 57 -9.05 -7.88 13.24
C GLU A 57 -7.65 -7.60 13.83
N LEU A 58 -7.27 -6.33 13.98
CA LEU A 58 -6.05 -5.95 14.71
C LEU A 58 -6.16 -6.17 16.21
N GLU A 59 -7.33 -6.59 16.73
CA GLU A 59 -7.62 -6.75 18.16
C GLU A 59 -7.32 -5.47 18.96
N PRO A 60 -8.21 -4.47 18.86
CA PRO A 60 -8.02 -3.13 19.45
C PRO A 60 -7.62 -3.15 20.92
N GLU A 61 -8.17 -4.08 21.71
CA GLU A 61 -7.87 -4.24 23.12
C GLU A 61 -6.38 -4.59 23.35
N LYS A 62 -5.78 -5.40 22.48
CA LYS A 62 -4.35 -5.70 22.56
C LYS A 62 -3.47 -4.52 22.19
N ILE A 63 -3.95 -3.67 21.27
CA ILE A 63 -3.28 -2.41 20.93
C ILE A 63 -3.32 -1.47 22.14
N ALA A 64 -4.48 -1.29 22.77
CA ALA A 64 -4.63 -0.47 23.96
C ALA A 64 -3.73 -0.99 25.11
N ALA A 65 -3.72 -2.29 25.37
CA ALA A 65 -2.87 -2.91 26.39
C ALA A 65 -1.37 -2.69 26.12
N HIS A 66 -0.92 -2.86 24.87
CA HIS A 66 0.47 -2.65 24.47
C HIS A 66 0.90 -1.18 24.64
N ILE A 67 0.07 -0.24 24.19
CA ILE A 67 0.31 1.19 24.39
C ILE A 67 0.34 1.51 25.88
N SER A 68 -0.62 0.98 26.67
CA SER A 68 -0.70 1.21 28.11
C SER A 68 0.56 0.75 28.84
N GLN A 69 1.08 -0.42 28.52
CA GLN A 69 2.32 -0.93 29.11
C GLN A 69 3.52 -0.04 28.78
N ASN A 70 3.70 0.34 27.53
CA ASN A 70 4.83 1.18 27.11
C ASN A 70 4.76 2.59 27.69
N VAL A 71 3.57 3.18 27.71
CA VAL A 71 3.35 4.52 28.28
C VAL A 71 3.52 4.49 29.80
N ALA A 72 3.05 3.46 30.49
CA ALA A 72 3.15 3.34 31.94
C ALA A 72 4.61 3.35 32.45
N LEU A 73 5.55 2.83 31.66
CA LEU A 73 6.98 2.81 31.99
C LEU A 73 7.59 4.23 32.05
N ARG A 74 7.10 5.14 31.23
CA ARG A 74 7.63 6.51 31.10
C ARG A 74 6.62 7.58 31.50
N LEU A 75 5.51 7.20 32.13
CA LEU A 75 4.40 8.09 32.43
C LEU A 75 4.81 9.30 33.28
N GLU A 76 5.65 9.08 34.28
CA GLU A 76 6.14 10.13 35.18
C GLU A 76 7.01 11.14 34.45
N GLU A 77 7.93 10.64 33.59
CA GLU A 77 8.78 11.45 32.72
C GLU A 77 7.93 12.35 31.79
N TYR A 78 6.89 11.78 31.19
CA TYR A 78 6.01 12.53 30.29
C TYR A 78 5.17 13.59 31.01
N ILE A 79 4.69 13.29 32.22
CA ILE A 79 3.97 14.26 33.03
C ILE A 79 4.91 15.40 33.44
N ASP A 80 6.15 15.08 33.85
CA ASP A 80 7.15 16.06 34.22
C ASP A 80 7.50 16.97 33.03
N GLU A 81 7.75 16.39 31.85
CA GLU A 81 8.05 17.13 30.61
C GLU A 81 6.94 18.14 30.28
N ILE A 82 5.68 17.71 30.30
CA ILE A 82 4.53 18.57 30.00
C ILE A 82 4.38 19.68 31.04
N MET A 83 4.57 19.36 32.31
CA MET A 83 4.38 20.32 33.41
C MET A 83 5.53 21.32 33.49
N ILE A 84 6.77 20.90 33.32
CA ILE A 84 7.96 21.74 33.27
C ILE A 84 7.91 22.71 32.09
N GLU A 85 7.54 22.23 30.91
CA GLU A 85 7.41 23.08 29.71
C GLU A 85 6.40 24.23 29.93
N ARG A 86 5.38 24.00 30.75
CA ARG A 86 4.34 24.99 30.99
C ARG A 86 4.60 25.94 32.17
N ASN A 87 5.08 25.41 33.26
CA ASN A 87 5.44 26.18 34.41
C ASN A 87 6.39 25.39 35.31
N ALA A 88 7.68 25.42 34.99
CA ALA A 88 8.72 24.73 35.75
C ALA A 88 8.71 25.15 37.21
N VAL A 89 8.58 26.46 37.48
CA VAL A 89 8.58 27.00 38.85
C VAL A 89 7.44 26.41 39.70
N LEU A 90 6.23 26.35 39.13
CA LEU A 90 5.11 25.74 39.83
C LEU A 90 5.35 24.23 40.06
N TRP A 91 5.79 23.49 39.03
CA TRP A 91 5.96 22.06 39.11
C TRP A 91 7.06 21.65 40.08
N GLU A 92 8.20 22.35 40.05
CA GLU A 92 9.35 22.07 40.92
C GLU A 92 9.06 22.39 42.39
N ASN A 93 8.25 23.41 42.65
CA ASN A 93 7.85 23.78 44.00
C ASN A 93 6.65 23.01 44.57
N LEU A 94 6.00 22.15 43.77
CA LEU A 94 4.94 21.28 44.28
C LEU A 94 5.49 20.26 45.29
N PRO A 95 4.82 20.07 46.45
CA PRO A 95 5.18 19.02 47.39
C PRO A 95 5.20 17.67 46.69
N ILE A 96 6.21 16.84 46.98
CA ILE A 96 6.41 15.53 46.37
C ILE A 96 5.18 14.63 46.54
N MET A 97 4.46 14.74 47.65
CA MET A 97 3.21 14.01 47.90
C MET A 97 2.11 14.35 46.86
N VAL A 98 2.07 15.61 46.42
CA VAL A 98 1.09 16.04 45.39
C VAL A 98 1.48 15.51 44.02
N ARG A 99 2.76 15.58 43.65
CA ARG A 99 3.27 14.99 42.40
C ARG A 99 3.02 13.51 42.36
N ASN A 100 3.36 12.77 43.44
CA ASN A 100 3.12 11.31 43.50
C ASN A 100 1.63 10.97 43.42
N ARG A 101 0.73 11.81 43.94
CA ARG A 101 -0.72 11.61 43.81
C ARG A 101 -1.19 11.79 42.36
N ILE A 102 -0.61 12.74 41.62
CA ILE A 102 -0.88 12.97 40.20
C ILE A 102 -0.41 11.74 39.39
N TYR A 103 0.82 11.27 39.59
CA TYR A 103 1.35 10.08 38.91
C TYR A 103 0.52 8.83 39.19
N ALA A 104 0.22 8.55 40.44
CA ALA A 104 -0.57 7.38 40.84
C ALA A 104 -1.99 7.42 40.25
N ARG A 105 -2.59 8.59 40.14
CA ARG A 105 -3.90 8.75 39.51
C ARG A 105 -3.82 8.50 38.00
N ALA A 106 -2.86 9.16 37.32
CA ALA A 106 -2.65 8.97 35.90
C ALA A 106 -2.39 7.50 35.57
N ARG A 107 -1.51 6.84 36.31
CA ARG A 107 -1.20 5.41 36.11
C ARG A 107 -2.43 4.52 36.31
N ARG A 108 -3.31 4.84 37.25
CA ARG A 108 -4.53 4.07 37.51
C ARG A 108 -5.58 4.23 36.42
N GLN A 109 -5.71 5.43 35.84
CA GLN A 109 -6.73 5.74 34.84
C GLN A 109 -6.25 5.47 33.41
N LEU A 110 -4.94 5.34 33.18
CA LEU A 110 -4.35 5.18 31.84
C LEU A 110 -4.94 3.99 31.06
N PRO A 111 -5.07 2.77 31.63
CA PRO A 111 -5.63 1.65 30.87
C PRO A 111 -7.05 1.92 30.39
N GLU A 112 -7.95 2.34 31.27
CA GLU A 112 -9.35 2.64 30.95
C GLU A 112 -9.47 3.75 29.89
N ILE A 113 -8.62 4.79 29.99
CA ILE A 113 -8.61 5.88 29.01
C ILE A 113 -8.18 5.35 27.62
N LEU A 114 -7.16 4.52 27.57
CA LEU A 114 -6.65 3.95 26.32
C LEU A 114 -7.65 2.96 25.70
N ASP A 115 -8.28 2.11 26.51
CA ASP A 115 -9.35 1.22 26.05
C ASP A 115 -10.48 2.03 25.41
N ASN A 116 -10.98 3.05 26.11
CA ASN A 116 -12.04 3.91 25.58
C ASN A 116 -11.63 4.68 24.30
N ILE A 117 -10.37 5.10 24.19
CA ILE A 117 -9.86 5.77 22.98
C ILE A 117 -9.83 4.78 21.81
N VAL A 118 -9.30 3.57 22.02
CA VAL A 118 -9.14 2.59 20.96
C VAL A 118 -10.49 2.02 20.53
N ASP A 119 -11.43 1.85 21.45
CA ASP A 119 -12.82 1.46 21.15
C ASP A 119 -13.53 2.52 20.30
N ASP A 120 -13.44 3.80 20.71
CA ASP A 120 -14.03 4.92 19.95
C ASP A 120 -13.37 5.05 18.56
N MET A 121 -12.05 4.76 18.46
CA MET A 121 -11.36 4.66 17.17
C MET A 121 -11.94 3.51 16.33
N ALA A 122 -12.15 2.34 16.91
CA ALA A 122 -12.69 1.18 16.20
C ALA A 122 -14.09 1.43 15.66
N GLU A 123 -14.93 2.13 16.42
CA GLU A 123 -16.28 2.48 16.01
C GLU A 123 -16.32 3.55 14.90
N ASN A 124 -15.37 4.49 14.91
CA ASN A 124 -15.38 5.65 14.04
C ASN A 124 -14.23 5.67 13.02
N ILE A 125 -13.53 4.56 12.82
CA ILE A 125 -12.30 4.47 12.01
C ILE A 125 -12.46 5.00 10.59
N GLU A 126 -13.62 4.79 9.96
CA GLU A 126 -13.93 5.26 8.61
C GLU A 126 -14.06 6.78 8.51
N GLN A 127 -14.30 7.47 9.65
CA GLN A 127 -14.32 8.92 9.71
C GLN A 127 -12.93 9.51 10.05
N LEU A 128 -12.02 8.68 10.59
CA LEU A 128 -10.68 9.05 10.98
C LEU A 128 -9.65 8.80 9.89
N ILE A 129 -9.88 7.82 9.01
CA ILE A 129 -8.98 7.43 7.93
C ILE A 129 -9.72 7.43 6.60
N ASP A 130 -9.21 8.13 5.61
CA ASP A 130 -9.49 7.89 4.20
C ASP A 130 -8.47 6.90 3.65
N LEU A 131 -8.84 5.61 3.64
CA LEU A 131 -7.97 4.53 3.18
C LEU A 131 -7.46 4.77 1.75
N LYS A 132 -8.31 5.28 0.86
CA LYS A 132 -7.92 5.54 -0.53
C LYS A 132 -6.89 6.67 -0.62
N ALA A 133 -7.14 7.78 0.06
CA ALA A 133 -6.20 8.90 0.10
C ALA A 133 -4.85 8.48 0.72
N MET A 134 -4.87 7.69 1.79
CA MET A 134 -3.67 7.14 2.44
C MET A 134 -2.85 6.29 1.47
N VAL A 135 -3.46 5.30 0.81
CA VAL A 135 -2.76 4.40 -0.11
C VAL A 135 -2.22 5.14 -1.32
N VAL A 136 -3.02 6.06 -1.89
CA VAL A 136 -2.58 6.90 -3.03
C VAL A 136 -1.36 7.73 -2.64
N ARG A 137 -1.39 8.37 -1.47
CA ARG A 137 -0.26 9.16 -0.97
C ARG A 137 0.99 8.28 -0.76
N LEU A 138 0.88 7.16 -0.06
CA LEU A 138 2.01 6.24 0.16
C LEU A 138 2.65 5.78 -1.16
N MET A 139 1.84 5.41 -2.16
CA MET A 139 2.34 4.97 -3.46
C MET A 139 2.83 6.11 -4.36
N GLN A 140 2.47 7.36 -4.09
CA GLN A 140 3.01 8.53 -4.77
C GLN A 140 4.34 8.98 -4.16
N GLU A 141 4.47 8.90 -2.84
CA GLU A 141 5.70 9.21 -2.11
C GLU A 141 6.78 8.15 -2.39
N ASP A 142 6.41 6.87 -2.35
CA ASP A 142 7.28 5.77 -2.76
C ASP A 142 6.68 5.00 -3.95
N LYS A 143 7.01 5.44 -5.16
CA LYS A 143 6.57 4.77 -6.40
C LYS A 143 7.11 3.34 -6.54
N SER A 144 8.12 2.97 -5.75
CA SER A 144 8.61 1.60 -5.74
C SER A 144 7.58 0.61 -5.19
N LEU A 145 6.66 1.07 -4.33
CA LEU A 145 5.57 0.25 -3.79
C LEU A 145 4.68 -0.30 -4.90
N VAL A 146 4.25 0.57 -5.83
CA VAL A 146 3.41 0.13 -6.95
C VAL A 146 4.17 -0.83 -7.86
N VAL A 147 5.45 -0.60 -8.11
CA VAL A 147 6.28 -1.52 -8.90
C VAL A 147 6.41 -2.88 -8.21
N ARG A 148 6.67 -2.88 -6.89
CA ARG A 148 6.82 -4.11 -6.09
C ARG A 148 5.55 -4.96 -6.10
N VAL A 149 4.36 -4.38 -5.91
CA VAL A 149 3.12 -5.16 -5.91
C VAL A 149 2.91 -5.86 -7.25
N PHE A 150 3.09 -5.15 -8.37
CA PHE A 150 2.94 -5.74 -9.69
C PHE A 150 3.97 -6.83 -10.00
N GLN A 151 5.24 -6.61 -9.61
CA GLN A 151 6.32 -7.56 -9.83
C GLN A 151 6.21 -8.79 -8.93
N GLN A 152 5.80 -8.65 -7.67
CA GLN A 152 5.67 -9.78 -6.75
C GLN A 152 4.44 -10.61 -7.08
N VAL A 153 3.28 -9.97 -7.23
CA VAL A 153 2.01 -10.64 -7.53
C VAL A 153 2.03 -11.27 -8.92
N GLY A 154 2.55 -10.56 -9.93
CA GLY A 154 2.60 -10.98 -11.33
C GLY A 154 3.92 -11.64 -11.75
N HIS A 155 4.78 -12.06 -10.80
CA HIS A 155 6.14 -12.54 -11.14
C HIS A 155 6.17 -13.65 -12.20
N ALA A 156 5.35 -14.67 -12.04
CA ALA A 156 5.35 -15.80 -12.97
C ALA A 156 4.76 -15.43 -14.33
N GLU A 157 3.75 -14.57 -14.34
CA GLU A 157 3.09 -14.06 -15.54
C GLU A 157 4.04 -13.18 -16.35
N LEU A 158 4.76 -12.28 -15.70
CA LEU A 158 5.80 -11.46 -16.32
C LEU A 158 6.92 -12.33 -16.92
N LYS A 159 7.36 -13.34 -16.18
CA LYS A 159 8.33 -14.32 -16.67
C LYS A 159 7.80 -15.11 -17.87
N PHE A 160 6.51 -15.49 -17.86
CA PHE A 160 5.86 -16.14 -18.99
C PHE A 160 5.84 -15.23 -20.22
N VAL A 161 5.51 -13.93 -20.10
CA VAL A 161 5.53 -12.98 -21.22
C VAL A 161 6.91 -12.88 -21.84
N VAL A 162 7.97 -12.86 -21.04
CA VAL A 162 9.36 -12.85 -21.55
C VAL A 162 9.67 -14.12 -22.32
N ASN A 163 9.38 -15.29 -21.74
CA ASN A 163 9.74 -16.59 -22.31
C ASN A 163 8.88 -16.94 -23.55
N SER A 164 7.59 -16.62 -23.50
CA SER A 164 6.68 -16.87 -24.64
C SER A 164 7.05 -16.07 -25.88
N GLY A 165 7.72 -14.92 -25.70
CA GLY A 165 8.26 -14.14 -26.81
C GLY A 165 9.25 -14.91 -27.69
N ALA A 166 10.03 -15.82 -27.11
CA ALA A 166 10.93 -16.70 -27.89
C ALA A 166 10.14 -17.75 -28.69
N GLY A 167 9.17 -18.43 -28.02
CA GLY A 167 8.36 -19.47 -28.69
C GLY A 167 7.45 -18.92 -29.79
N PHE A 168 6.66 -17.90 -29.47
CA PHE A 168 5.77 -17.27 -30.45
C PHE A 168 6.55 -16.52 -31.53
N GLY A 169 7.65 -15.83 -31.13
CA GLY A 169 8.55 -15.17 -32.09
C GLY A 169 9.18 -16.12 -33.09
N PHE A 170 9.59 -17.32 -32.65
CA PHE A 170 10.09 -18.37 -33.54
C PHE A 170 9.01 -18.88 -34.51
N LEU A 171 7.81 -19.19 -33.99
CA LEU A 171 6.69 -19.66 -34.80
C LEU A 171 6.29 -18.64 -35.88
N PHE A 172 6.09 -17.38 -35.50
CA PHE A 172 5.76 -16.32 -36.44
C PHE A 172 6.93 -15.96 -37.35
N GLY A 173 8.18 -16.12 -36.87
CA GLY A 173 9.38 -15.96 -37.69
C GLY A 173 9.46 -16.96 -38.82
N LEU A 174 9.07 -18.23 -38.62
CA LEU A 174 8.96 -19.23 -39.70
C LEU A 174 7.94 -18.79 -40.77
N VAL A 175 6.79 -18.27 -40.36
CA VAL A 175 5.80 -17.71 -41.30
C VAL A 175 6.40 -16.53 -42.07
N GLN A 176 7.14 -15.64 -41.39
CA GLN A 176 7.83 -14.51 -42.05
C GLN A 176 8.82 -14.99 -43.11
N VAL A 177 9.62 -16.01 -42.82
CA VAL A 177 10.58 -16.59 -43.79
C VAL A 177 9.85 -17.15 -45.03
N LEU A 178 8.74 -17.86 -44.83
CA LEU A 178 7.95 -18.40 -45.93
C LEU A 178 7.38 -17.29 -46.82
N VAL A 179 6.82 -16.24 -46.19
CA VAL A 179 6.25 -15.10 -46.93
C VAL A 179 7.35 -14.33 -47.64
N TYR A 180 8.50 -14.13 -47.02
CA TYR A 180 9.64 -13.42 -47.64
C TYR A 180 10.23 -14.19 -48.82
N ALA A 181 10.25 -15.55 -48.76
CA ALA A 181 10.70 -16.40 -49.85
C ALA A 181 9.78 -16.30 -51.10
N LEU A 182 8.48 -16.05 -50.89
CA LEU A 182 7.51 -15.88 -51.99
C LEU A 182 7.50 -14.44 -52.55
N TYR A 183 7.73 -13.44 -51.65
CA TYR A 183 7.69 -12.02 -52.00
C TYR A 183 8.88 -11.28 -51.35
N PRO A 184 10.07 -11.29 -51.93
CA PRO A 184 11.28 -10.72 -51.38
C PRO A 184 11.25 -9.18 -51.50
N THR A 185 10.50 -8.53 -50.62
CA THR A 185 10.40 -7.06 -50.57
C THR A 185 10.89 -6.54 -49.23
N ASN A 186 11.78 -5.57 -49.26
CA ASN A 186 12.49 -5.06 -48.07
C ASN A 186 11.55 -4.46 -47.00
N TRP A 187 10.46 -3.80 -47.38
CA TRP A 187 9.48 -3.22 -46.45
C TRP A 187 8.72 -4.28 -45.64
N LEU A 188 8.71 -5.52 -46.10
CA LEU A 188 8.03 -6.64 -45.45
C LEU A 188 8.64 -6.92 -44.05
N LEU A 189 9.95 -6.79 -43.88
CA LEU A 189 10.64 -7.10 -42.63
C LEU A 189 10.21 -6.21 -41.45
N PRO A 190 10.16 -4.88 -41.57
CA PRO A 190 9.62 -4.01 -40.49
C PRO A 190 8.14 -4.25 -40.20
N VAL A 191 7.32 -4.47 -41.22
CA VAL A 191 5.88 -4.72 -41.05
C VAL A 191 5.63 -6.05 -40.35
N PHE A 192 6.32 -7.12 -40.74
CA PHE A 192 6.25 -8.40 -40.01
C PHE A 192 6.80 -8.27 -38.58
N GLY A 193 7.90 -7.56 -38.40
CA GLY A 193 8.43 -7.26 -37.06
C GLY A 193 7.40 -6.59 -36.16
N PHE A 194 6.69 -5.59 -36.68
CA PHE A 194 5.58 -4.95 -35.97
C PHE A 194 4.45 -5.93 -35.65
N ALA A 195 3.97 -6.68 -36.64
CA ALA A 195 2.88 -7.63 -36.48
C ALA A 195 3.23 -8.75 -35.48
N VAL A 196 4.44 -9.31 -35.58
CA VAL A 196 4.92 -10.33 -34.63
C VAL A 196 5.03 -9.80 -33.23
N GLY A 197 5.60 -8.60 -33.04
CA GLY A 197 5.69 -7.95 -31.74
C GLY A 197 4.33 -7.66 -31.12
N TYR A 198 3.37 -7.21 -31.93
CA TYR A 198 1.98 -7.02 -31.50
C TYR A 198 1.31 -8.33 -31.10
N LEU A 199 1.33 -9.32 -31.98
CA LEU A 199 0.65 -10.61 -31.77
C LEU A 199 1.23 -11.41 -30.60
N THR A 200 2.55 -11.42 -30.42
CA THR A 200 3.19 -12.13 -29.30
C THR A 200 2.78 -11.55 -27.96
N ASN A 201 2.77 -10.23 -27.81
CA ASN A 201 2.34 -9.58 -26.56
C ASN A 201 0.83 -9.74 -26.33
N TRP A 202 0.02 -9.52 -27.36
CA TRP A 202 -1.43 -9.71 -27.27
C TRP A 202 -1.81 -11.15 -26.87
N LEU A 203 -1.16 -12.14 -27.49
CA LEU A 203 -1.42 -13.55 -27.19
C LEU A 203 -0.97 -13.90 -25.77
N ALA A 204 0.23 -13.45 -25.37
CA ALA A 204 0.75 -13.70 -24.03
C ALA A 204 -0.18 -13.16 -22.95
N LEU A 205 -0.67 -11.91 -23.08
CA LEU A 205 -1.59 -11.30 -22.13
C LEU A 205 -2.95 -12.01 -22.09
N ASN A 206 -3.47 -12.46 -23.25
CA ASN A 206 -4.70 -13.23 -23.28
C ASN A 206 -4.56 -14.58 -22.57
N VAL A 207 -3.46 -15.31 -22.77
CA VAL A 207 -3.21 -16.61 -22.12
C VAL A 207 -3.05 -16.48 -20.60
N ILE A 208 -2.56 -15.36 -20.12
CA ILE A 208 -2.43 -15.09 -18.67
C ILE A 208 -3.81 -15.05 -18.00
N PHE A 209 -4.76 -14.29 -18.57
CA PHE A 209 -6.04 -14.01 -17.94
C PHE A 209 -7.21 -14.84 -18.46
N ARG A 210 -7.04 -15.59 -19.55
CA ARG A 210 -8.11 -16.37 -20.19
C ARG A 210 -7.62 -17.78 -20.57
N PRO A 211 -8.54 -18.77 -20.53
CA PRO A 211 -9.92 -18.71 -20.06
C PRO A 211 -9.99 -18.57 -18.52
N VAL A 212 -11.07 -17.95 -18.01
CA VAL A 212 -11.30 -17.75 -16.57
C VAL A 212 -11.62 -19.07 -15.88
N GLU A 213 -12.48 -19.87 -16.52
CA GLU A 213 -12.81 -21.22 -16.08
C GLU A 213 -11.98 -22.24 -16.87
N PRO A 214 -11.60 -23.37 -16.24
CA PRO A 214 -10.84 -24.41 -16.92
C PRO A 214 -11.64 -25.00 -18.11
N MET A 215 -11.09 -24.88 -19.31
CA MET A 215 -11.66 -25.45 -20.52
C MET A 215 -10.83 -26.67 -20.95
N TRP A 216 -11.54 -27.77 -21.24
CA TRP A 216 -10.91 -28.98 -21.77
C TRP A 216 -10.90 -28.95 -23.31
N LEU A 217 -9.70 -28.90 -23.90
CA LEU A 217 -9.48 -29.08 -25.32
C LEU A 217 -8.90 -30.49 -25.56
N GLY A 218 -9.77 -31.47 -25.68
CA GLY A 218 -9.34 -32.88 -25.74
C GLY A 218 -8.65 -33.27 -24.41
N PRO A 219 -7.41 -33.80 -24.45
CA PRO A 219 -6.67 -34.19 -23.25
C PRO A 219 -6.04 -33.01 -22.49
N PHE A 220 -6.07 -31.80 -23.05
CA PHE A 220 -5.42 -30.61 -22.46
C PHE A 220 -6.42 -29.72 -21.72
N CYS A 221 -6.13 -29.45 -20.43
CA CYS A 221 -6.87 -28.48 -19.68
C CYS A 221 -6.22 -27.09 -19.88
N VAL A 222 -6.94 -26.21 -20.59
CA VAL A 222 -6.53 -24.81 -20.78
C VAL A 222 -7.19 -23.95 -19.72
N HIS A 223 -6.38 -23.28 -18.91
CA HIS A 223 -6.82 -22.39 -17.84
C HIS A 223 -5.84 -21.21 -17.76
N GLY A 224 -6.34 -20.00 -17.58
CA GLY A 224 -5.49 -18.80 -17.47
C GLY A 224 -4.41 -18.98 -16.39
N LEU A 225 -3.18 -18.63 -16.71
CA LEU A 225 -2.03 -18.85 -15.82
C LEU A 225 -2.24 -18.17 -14.45
N PHE A 226 -2.79 -16.98 -14.45
CA PHE A 226 -3.08 -16.22 -13.24
C PHE A 226 -4.13 -16.92 -12.36
N MET A 227 -5.15 -17.53 -12.97
CA MET A 227 -6.19 -18.27 -12.24
C MET A 227 -5.66 -19.57 -11.62
N ARG A 228 -4.70 -20.23 -12.26
CA ARG A 228 -4.07 -21.45 -11.74
C ARG A 228 -3.30 -21.22 -10.44
N ARG A 229 -2.80 -20.01 -10.23
CA ARG A 229 -2.01 -19.60 -9.05
C ARG A 229 -2.80 -18.76 -8.07
N LYS A 230 -4.13 -18.80 -8.12
CA LYS A 230 -5.02 -17.96 -7.32
C LYS A 230 -4.64 -17.88 -5.85
N THR A 231 -4.38 -19.01 -5.20
CA THR A 231 -4.00 -19.06 -3.77
C THR A 231 -2.66 -18.36 -3.53
N GLU A 232 -1.65 -18.67 -4.35
CA GLU A 232 -0.32 -18.06 -4.23
C GLU A 232 -0.37 -16.53 -4.46
N VAL A 233 -1.15 -16.10 -5.44
CA VAL A 233 -1.39 -14.68 -5.74
C VAL A 233 -2.11 -14.01 -4.58
N ALA A 234 -3.12 -14.66 -4.00
CA ALA A 234 -3.85 -14.17 -2.84
C ALA A 234 -2.93 -13.96 -1.64
N ASP A 235 -2.08 -14.95 -1.34
CA ASP A 235 -1.10 -14.88 -0.25
C ASP A 235 -0.09 -13.74 -0.47
N THR A 236 0.47 -13.65 -1.69
CA THR A 236 1.46 -12.62 -2.04
C THR A 236 0.87 -11.22 -1.97
N PHE A 237 -0.36 -11.05 -2.48
CA PHE A 237 -1.04 -9.75 -2.44
C PHE A 237 -1.40 -9.35 -1.00
N ALA A 238 -1.92 -10.29 -0.20
CA ALA A 238 -2.24 -10.05 1.20
C ALA A 238 -0.98 -9.71 2.02
N ASP A 239 0.13 -10.43 1.82
CA ASP A 239 1.42 -10.13 2.46
C ASP A 239 1.91 -8.72 2.11
N PHE A 240 1.89 -8.36 0.83
CA PHE A 240 2.28 -7.02 0.39
C PHE A 240 1.39 -5.94 1.01
N CYS A 241 0.05 -6.12 0.96
CA CYS A 241 -0.88 -5.14 1.52
C CYS A 241 -0.66 -4.91 3.01
N THR A 242 -0.44 -5.97 3.78
CA THR A 242 -0.31 -5.87 5.24
C THR A 242 1.08 -5.45 5.70
N ARG A 243 2.11 -5.77 4.94
CA ARG A 243 3.47 -5.37 5.27
C ARG A 243 3.78 -3.92 4.88
N ASP A 244 3.39 -3.53 3.67
CA ASP A 244 3.85 -2.26 3.08
C ASP A 244 2.77 -1.16 3.11
N ILE A 245 1.47 -1.50 3.21
CA ILE A 245 0.36 -0.54 3.08
C ILE A 245 -0.49 -0.47 4.36
N ILE A 246 -1.20 -1.55 4.70
CA ILE A 246 -2.20 -1.60 5.79
C ILE A 246 -1.55 -2.22 7.04
N ASN A 247 -0.39 -1.73 7.43
CA ASN A 247 0.20 -2.10 8.70
C ASN A 247 -0.25 -1.14 9.81
N LEU A 248 -0.10 -1.59 11.06
CA LEU A 248 -0.52 -0.83 12.22
C LEU A 248 0.16 0.55 12.30
N SER A 249 1.43 0.63 11.93
CA SER A 249 2.19 1.90 11.94
C SER A 249 1.63 2.92 10.94
N ASN A 250 1.33 2.50 9.69
CA ASN A 250 0.75 3.37 8.67
C ASN A 250 -0.65 3.84 9.06
N LEU A 251 -1.50 2.92 9.56
CA LEU A 251 -2.85 3.27 10.03
C LEU A 251 -2.82 4.26 11.18
N MET A 252 -1.97 4.03 12.18
CA MET A 252 -1.84 4.94 13.32
C MET A 252 -1.23 6.29 12.89
N THR A 253 -0.27 6.30 11.99
CA THR A 253 0.28 7.54 11.42
C THR A 253 -0.81 8.32 10.69
N GLU A 254 -1.67 7.66 9.92
CA GLU A 254 -2.79 8.31 9.23
C GLU A 254 -3.81 8.91 10.20
N VAL A 255 -4.20 8.15 11.23
CA VAL A 255 -5.09 8.65 12.30
C VAL A 255 -4.53 9.90 12.96
N MET A 256 -3.21 9.97 13.16
CA MET A 256 -2.58 11.00 13.97
C MET A 256 -2.05 12.19 13.19
N ALA A 257 -1.60 11.97 11.96
CA ALA A 257 -0.99 12.99 11.10
C ALA A 257 -1.65 13.13 9.72
N GLY A 258 -2.64 12.31 9.41
CA GLY A 258 -3.39 12.37 8.16
C GLY A 258 -4.34 13.58 8.07
N PRO A 259 -5.07 13.73 6.95
CA PRO A 259 -6.00 14.83 6.71
C PRO A 259 -7.09 14.98 7.79
N GLN A 260 -7.48 13.86 8.42
CA GLN A 260 -8.52 13.82 9.45
C GLN A 260 -7.95 13.85 10.89
N ALA A 261 -6.66 14.10 11.08
CA ALA A 261 -6.00 14.11 12.39
C ALA A 261 -6.66 15.07 13.40
N HIS A 262 -7.31 16.14 12.95
CA HIS A 262 -8.06 17.05 13.81
C HIS A 262 -9.23 16.35 14.54
N ARG A 263 -9.88 15.35 13.89
CA ARG A 263 -10.95 14.55 14.52
C ARG A 263 -10.37 13.60 15.56
N SER A 264 -9.26 12.95 15.25
CA SER A 264 -8.54 12.08 16.20
C SER A 264 -8.09 12.83 17.43
N LYS A 265 -7.53 14.04 17.26
CA LYS A 265 -7.15 14.92 18.37
C LYS A 265 -8.35 15.35 19.21
N ALA A 266 -9.49 15.67 18.59
CA ALA A 266 -10.71 16.03 19.31
C ALA A 266 -11.25 14.84 20.13
N MET A 267 -11.23 13.64 19.58
CA MET A 267 -11.63 12.40 20.23
C MET A 267 -10.73 12.13 21.46
N ILE A 268 -9.42 12.16 21.29
CA ILE A 268 -8.46 11.95 22.38
C ILE A 268 -8.63 13.01 23.48
N LYS A 269 -8.79 14.29 23.13
CA LYS A 269 -9.08 15.36 24.09
C LYS A 269 -10.35 15.08 24.92
N ARG A 270 -11.37 14.49 24.31
CA ARG A 270 -12.62 14.11 25.00
C ARG A 270 -12.35 13.04 26.06
N HIS A 271 -11.60 11.99 25.73
CA HIS A 271 -11.29 10.90 26.67
C HIS A 271 -10.27 11.28 27.75
N LEU A 272 -9.37 12.23 27.49
CA LEU A 272 -8.43 12.75 28.48
C LEU A 272 -9.06 13.77 29.44
N ARG A 273 -10.24 14.31 29.11
CA ARG A 273 -10.93 15.33 29.91
C ARG A 273 -11.17 14.94 31.38
N PRO A 274 -11.67 13.72 31.70
CA PRO A 274 -11.91 13.33 33.09
C PRO A 274 -10.63 13.31 33.96
N LEU A 275 -9.48 12.97 33.36
CA LEU A 275 -8.19 12.98 34.04
C LEU A 275 -7.81 14.39 34.46
N LEU A 276 -8.01 15.37 33.61
CA LEU A 276 -7.61 16.77 33.80
C LEU A 276 -8.63 17.57 34.62
N GLU A 277 -9.91 17.22 34.60
CA GLU A 277 -11.00 17.93 35.30
C GLU A 277 -11.22 17.44 36.73
N SER A 278 -10.40 16.53 37.23
CA SER A 278 -10.49 16.11 38.62
C SER A 278 -10.14 17.27 39.57
N GLY A 279 -10.93 17.44 40.68
CA GLY A 279 -10.89 18.60 41.52
C GLY A 279 -9.50 19.02 42.01
N VAL A 280 -8.64 18.07 42.42
CA VAL A 280 -7.28 18.34 42.89
C VAL A 280 -6.36 18.82 41.78
N VAL A 281 -6.38 18.10 40.62
CA VAL A 281 -5.55 18.44 39.47
C VAL A 281 -5.98 19.76 38.85
N ARG A 282 -7.29 19.96 38.69
CA ARG A 282 -7.87 21.21 38.17
C ARG A 282 -7.52 22.40 39.06
N ALA A 283 -7.68 22.28 40.40
CA ALA A 283 -7.37 23.33 41.31
C ALA A 283 -5.88 23.71 41.29
N ALA A 284 -4.99 22.72 41.31
CA ALA A 284 -3.54 22.96 41.24
C ALA A 284 -3.13 23.67 39.94
N ILE A 285 -3.70 23.27 38.81
CA ILE A 285 -3.39 23.86 37.50
C ILE A 285 -4.00 25.26 37.37
N GLN A 286 -5.27 25.47 37.77
CA GLN A 286 -5.93 26.78 37.64
C GLN A 286 -5.30 27.84 38.53
N ILE A 287 -4.88 27.49 39.75
CA ILE A 287 -4.20 28.39 40.65
C ILE A 287 -2.83 28.81 40.09
N GLY A 288 -2.12 27.88 39.46
CA GLY A 288 -0.77 28.13 38.96
C GLY A 288 -0.66 28.68 37.54
N MET A 289 -1.64 28.42 36.66
CA MET A 289 -1.55 28.72 35.20
C MET A 289 -2.72 29.59 34.69
N GLY A 290 -3.77 29.79 35.45
CA GLY A 290 -4.98 30.46 34.99
C GLY A 290 -5.82 29.65 34.00
N ALA A 291 -6.92 30.24 33.50
CA ALA A 291 -7.85 29.55 32.59
C ALA A 291 -7.24 29.25 31.19
N GLU A 292 -6.45 30.17 30.67
CA GLU A 292 -5.77 30.00 29.36
C GLU A 292 -4.67 28.95 29.43
N GLY A 293 -3.87 28.94 30.51
CA GLY A 293 -2.87 27.90 30.74
C GLY A 293 -3.47 26.50 30.84
N TYR A 294 -4.64 26.38 31.45
CA TYR A 294 -5.39 25.13 31.52
C TYR A 294 -5.88 24.61 30.13
N ALA A 295 -6.40 25.52 29.30
CA ALA A 295 -6.82 25.16 27.94
C ALA A 295 -5.63 24.69 27.06
N ASN A 296 -4.52 25.38 27.17
CA ASN A 296 -3.27 25.05 26.50
C ASN A 296 -2.70 23.69 26.97
N LEU A 297 -2.76 23.40 28.28
CA LEU A 297 -2.34 22.11 28.83
C LEU A 297 -3.14 20.93 28.24
N LYS A 298 -4.46 21.08 28.13
CA LYS A 298 -5.30 20.03 27.47
C LYS A 298 -4.84 19.70 26.07
N SER A 299 -4.45 20.72 25.29
CA SER A 299 -3.94 20.49 23.94
C SER A 299 -2.61 19.74 23.94
N ARG A 300 -1.69 20.16 24.82
CA ARG A 300 -0.36 19.54 24.93
C ARG A 300 -0.41 18.10 25.43
N VAL A 301 -1.25 17.80 26.41
CA VAL A 301 -1.46 16.43 26.87
C VAL A 301 -1.97 15.55 25.74
N ALA A 302 -2.89 16.04 24.91
CA ALA A 302 -3.38 15.29 23.76
C ALA A 302 -2.31 15.12 22.68
N ASP A 303 -1.53 16.15 22.36
CA ASP A 303 -0.44 16.06 21.39
C ASP A 303 0.66 15.08 21.87
N LYS A 304 1.00 15.12 23.18
CA LYS A 304 1.97 14.19 23.76
C LYS A 304 1.44 12.75 23.81
N ALA A 305 0.16 12.57 24.13
CA ALA A 305 -0.48 11.25 24.09
C ALA A 305 -0.45 10.63 22.68
N LEU A 306 -0.63 11.45 21.64
CA LEU A 306 -0.49 11.04 20.26
C LEU A 306 0.95 10.60 19.94
N GLU A 307 1.94 11.42 20.29
CA GLU A 307 3.35 11.12 20.08
C GLU A 307 3.75 9.78 20.74
N MET A 308 3.34 9.59 22.00
CA MET A 308 3.61 8.37 22.77
C MET A 308 2.96 7.14 22.17
N SER A 309 1.73 7.27 21.69
CA SER A 309 1.01 6.19 21.03
C SER A 309 1.72 5.75 19.74
N LEU A 310 2.21 6.71 18.93
CA LEU A 310 3.01 6.42 17.74
C LEU A 310 4.32 5.70 18.08
N GLN A 311 5.04 6.15 19.11
CA GLN A 311 6.29 5.48 19.53
C GLN A 311 6.03 4.05 19.97
N SER A 312 4.93 3.81 20.70
CA SER A 312 4.55 2.46 21.17
C SER A 312 4.18 1.51 20.04
N VAL A 313 3.53 2.02 18.99
CA VAL A 313 3.06 1.21 17.84
C VAL A 313 4.17 0.95 16.83
N ASN A 314 5.26 1.71 16.85
CA ASN A 314 6.44 1.49 16.01
C ASN A 314 7.28 0.27 16.43
N ASP A 315 6.86 -0.49 17.44
CA ASP A 315 7.42 -1.81 17.72
C ASP A 315 7.17 -2.75 16.51
N VAL A 316 8.26 -3.07 15.81
CA VAL A 316 8.22 -3.88 14.59
C VAL A 316 7.67 -5.28 14.85
N SER A 317 7.94 -5.86 16.02
CA SER A 317 7.50 -7.22 16.37
C SER A 317 6.00 -7.25 16.62
N PHE A 318 5.48 -6.31 17.39
CA PHE A 318 4.06 -6.17 17.67
C PHE A 318 3.26 -5.82 16.40
N SER A 319 3.74 -4.85 15.62
CA SER A 319 3.08 -4.46 14.36
C SER A 319 3.01 -5.63 13.38
N ARG A 320 4.07 -6.43 13.25
CA ARG A 320 4.10 -7.61 12.37
C ARG A 320 3.14 -8.71 12.83
N GLU A 321 3.09 -8.97 14.14
CA GLU A 321 2.16 -9.96 14.70
C GLU A 321 0.71 -9.59 14.41
N ARG A 322 0.32 -8.33 14.62
CA ARG A 322 -1.03 -7.83 14.33
C ARG A 322 -1.35 -7.84 12.84
N SER A 323 -0.43 -7.38 12.01
CA SER A 323 -0.58 -7.42 10.53
C SER A 323 -0.76 -8.84 9.99
N GLY A 324 -0.16 -9.84 10.62
CA GLY A 324 -0.32 -11.25 10.24
C GLY A 324 -1.74 -11.80 10.38
N VAL A 325 -2.57 -11.20 11.23
CA VAL A 325 -4.00 -11.57 11.35
C VAL A 325 -4.75 -11.07 10.13
N ILE A 326 -4.56 -9.80 9.76
CA ILE A 326 -5.17 -9.22 8.55
C ILE A 326 -4.70 -9.96 7.30
N GLN A 327 -3.42 -10.31 7.21
CA GLN A 327 -2.87 -11.06 6.07
C GLN A 327 -3.64 -12.37 5.85
N ARG A 328 -3.83 -13.16 6.90
CA ARG A 328 -4.58 -14.42 6.82
C ARG A 328 -6.02 -14.21 6.38
N MET A 329 -6.70 -13.22 6.94
CA MET A 329 -8.09 -12.89 6.58
C MET A 329 -8.19 -12.49 5.10
N LEU A 330 -7.35 -11.58 4.62
CA LEU A 330 -7.35 -11.13 3.23
C LEU A 330 -7.04 -12.28 2.26
N SER A 331 -6.01 -13.09 2.56
CA SER A 331 -5.64 -14.25 1.75
C SER A 331 -6.78 -15.26 1.67
N GLN A 332 -7.41 -15.61 2.80
CA GLN A 332 -8.54 -16.55 2.83
C GLN A 332 -9.75 -16.03 2.06
N ARG A 333 -10.12 -14.74 2.23
CA ARG A 333 -11.22 -14.13 1.48
C ARG A 333 -10.96 -14.16 -0.02
N MET A 334 -9.74 -13.79 -0.46
CA MET A 334 -9.35 -13.86 -1.87
C MET A 334 -9.37 -15.29 -2.42
N ALA A 335 -8.84 -16.24 -1.67
CA ALA A 335 -8.81 -17.65 -2.06
C ALA A 335 -10.21 -18.26 -2.16
N ALA A 336 -11.16 -17.81 -1.33
CA ALA A 336 -12.54 -18.27 -1.34
C ALA A 336 -13.40 -17.70 -2.48
N MET A 337 -12.98 -16.60 -3.13
CA MET A 337 -13.70 -15.99 -4.24
C MET A 337 -13.84 -16.97 -5.43
N SER A 338 -14.86 -16.79 -6.27
CA SER A 338 -14.91 -17.45 -7.58
C SER A 338 -13.77 -16.94 -8.48
N ASN A 339 -13.43 -17.70 -9.53
CA ASN A 339 -12.40 -17.28 -10.49
C ASN A 339 -12.77 -15.95 -11.16
N THR A 340 -14.04 -15.75 -11.44
CA THR A 340 -14.55 -14.52 -12.06
C THR A 340 -14.40 -13.31 -11.13
N GLU A 341 -14.77 -13.43 -9.86
CA GLU A 341 -14.60 -12.38 -8.86
C GLU A 341 -13.13 -12.06 -8.65
N PHE A 342 -12.29 -13.08 -8.50
CA PHE A 342 -10.84 -12.91 -8.36
C PHE A 342 -10.21 -12.20 -9.56
N GLN A 343 -10.63 -12.56 -10.80
CA GLN A 343 -10.19 -11.85 -12.00
C GLN A 343 -10.63 -10.37 -11.97
N GLN A 344 -11.89 -10.09 -11.61
CA GLN A 344 -12.41 -8.73 -11.56
C GLN A 344 -11.75 -7.87 -10.48
N LEU A 345 -11.15 -8.50 -9.47
CA LEU A 345 -10.44 -7.81 -8.39
C LEU A 345 -9.07 -7.29 -8.84
N LEU A 346 -8.29 -8.08 -9.55
CA LEU A 346 -6.91 -7.74 -9.88
C LEU A 346 -6.70 -7.29 -11.34
N ARG A 347 -7.48 -7.82 -12.30
CA ARG A 347 -7.34 -7.51 -13.71
C ARG A 347 -7.45 -6.03 -14.08
N PRO A 348 -8.32 -5.20 -13.45
CA PRO A 348 -8.40 -3.78 -13.79
C PRO A 348 -7.07 -3.05 -13.69
N ALA A 349 -6.24 -3.40 -12.71
CA ALA A 349 -4.92 -2.81 -12.53
C ALA A 349 -3.95 -3.18 -13.67
N PHE A 350 -4.03 -4.40 -14.20
CA PHE A 350 -3.22 -4.83 -15.35
C PHE A 350 -3.79 -4.33 -16.68
N LYS A 351 -5.11 -4.27 -16.82
CA LYS A 351 -5.80 -3.92 -18.07
C LYS A 351 -5.59 -2.45 -18.48
N GLU A 352 -5.41 -1.57 -17.51
CA GLU A 352 -5.28 -0.12 -17.74
C GLU A 352 -4.19 0.21 -18.78
N ASP A 353 -3.05 -0.47 -18.71
CA ASP A 353 -1.89 -0.22 -19.56
C ASP A 353 -1.56 -1.39 -20.52
N GLU A 354 -2.45 -2.37 -20.64
CA GLU A 354 -2.28 -3.54 -21.51
C GLU A 354 -1.98 -3.13 -22.96
N TRP A 355 -2.71 -2.17 -23.49
CA TRP A 355 -2.53 -1.69 -24.84
C TRP A 355 -1.16 -1.02 -25.06
N ILE A 356 -0.62 -0.33 -24.03
CA ILE A 356 0.71 0.31 -24.12
C ILE A 356 1.80 -0.77 -24.20
N LEU A 357 1.67 -1.85 -23.42
CA LEU A 357 2.60 -2.98 -23.46
C LEU A 357 2.56 -3.68 -24.82
N ILE A 358 1.38 -3.85 -25.43
CA ILE A 358 1.20 -4.43 -26.76
C ILE A 358 1.84 -3.53 -27.82
N MET A 359 1.57 -2.23 -27.79
CA MET A 359 2.14 -1.26 -28.75
C MET A 359 3.65 -1.10 -28.61
N LEU A 360 4.16 -1.17 -27.36
CA LEU A 360 5.61 -1.14 -27.13
C LEU A 360 6.28 -2.38 -27.73
N GLY A 361 5.67 -3.55 -27.59
CA GLY A 361 6.13 -4.78 -28.25
C GLY A 361 6.13 -4.66 -29.77
N ALA A 362 5.07 -4.09 -30.34
CA ALA A 362 4.96 -3.84 -31.78
C ALA A 362 6.05 -2.87 -32.31
N ALA A 363 6.26 -1.76 -31.59
CA ALA A 363 7.31 -0.79 -31.94
C ALA A 363 8.72 -1.39 -31.86
N LEU A 364 9.02 -2.13 -30.79
CA LEU A 364 10.31 -2.83 -30.64
C LEU A 364 10.47 -3.94 -31.68
N GLY A 365 9.39 -4.61 -32.07
CA GLY A 365 9.38 -5.57 -33.17
C GLY A 365 9.67 -4.93 -34.52
N ALA A 366 9.05 -3.78 -34.80
CA ALA A 366 9.34 -3.00 -36.03
C ALA A 366 10.81 -2.56 -36.09
N LEU A 367 11.36 -2.07 -34.98
CA LEU A 367 12.79 -1.70 -34.91
C LEU A 367 13.71 -2.91 -35.15
N ALA A 368 13.36 -4.09 -34.63
CA ALA A 368 14.09 -5.32 -34.92
C ALA A 368 14.00 -5.70 -36.41
N GLY A 369 12.81 -5.52 -37.03
CA GLY A 369 12.62 -5.71 -38.49
C GLY A 369 13.45 -4.76 -39.35
N VAL A 370 13.58 -3.48 -38.92
CA VAL A 370 14.48 -2.51 -39.56
C VAL A 370 15.94 -2.95 -39.42
N ALA A 371 16.36 -3.42 -38.22
CA ALA A 371 17.69 -3.96 -38.03
C ALA A 371 18.00 -5.17 -38.91
N GLN A 372 17.00 -6.08 -39.10
CA GLN A 372 17.11 -7.19 -40.04
C GLN A 372 17.30 -6.71 -41.49
N LEU A 373 16.64 -5.62 -41.90
CA LEU A 373 16.78 -5.04 -43.21
C LEU A 373 18.25 -4.63 -43.53
N PHE A 374 18.92 -4.02 -42.55
CA PHE A 374 20.32 -3.69 -42.70
C PHE A 374 21.21 -4.92 -42.78
N LEU A 375 20.90 -5.99 -42.05
CA LEU A 375 21.65 -7.23 -42.12
C LEU A 375 21.48 -7.99 -43.44
N VAL A 376 20.25 -8.03 -43.99
CA VAL A 376 19.94 -8.70 -45.25
C VAL A 376 20.40 -7.86 -46.46
N GLY A 377 20.36 -6.51 -46.35
CA GLY A 377 20.79 -5.61 -47.41
C GLY A 377 22.32 -5.53 -47.60
N PHE A 378 23.10 -6.13 -46.70
CA PHE A 378 24.58 -6.27 -46.85
C PHE A 378 24.99 -7.56 -47.58
N TYR A 379 24.05 -8.43 -47.90
CA TYR A 379 24.23 -9.63 -48.73
C TYR A 379 23.48 -9.48 -50.04
#